data_0e372cfeb22f9c6eaf3f570657a831b3
#
_entry.id   0e372cfeb22f9c6eaf3f570657a831b3
#
_cell.length_a   1.000
_cell.length_b   1.000
_cell.length_c   1.000
_cell.angle_alpha   90.00
_cell.angle_beta   90.00
_cell.angle_gamma   90.00
#
_symmetry.space_group_name_H-M   'P 1'
#
loop_
_entity.id
_entity.type
_entity.pdbx_description
1 polymer ?
#
loop_
_entity_poly.entity_id
_entity_poly.type
_entity_poly.pdbx_seq_one_letter_code
_entity_poly.pdbx_strand_id
1 'polypeptide(L)'
;MRSLVDQANGYYSYWDTGRQAPLRELLVNEGLAVHVSQMISPGHAAWEYFGFGRRQFARVRELEAVISRAVAEDLNRAGLGLRLRYLSGGMSDEARTVDRYVLPERSGYFLGARMVEAGIAENGIAWAVRASAAEHARSAHDAAATA
;
A
#
# COMPACT_ATOMS: atom_id res chain seq x y z
N MET A 1 -6.87 -7.81 -6.44
CA MET A 1 -6.82 -9.29 -6.53
C MET A 1 -7.23 -9.95 -5.21
N ARG A 2 -6.61 -9.61 -4.09
CA ARG A 2 -7.02 -10.13 -2.78
C ARG A 2 -8.50 -9.87 -2.47
N SER A 3 -9.02 -8.67 -2.74
CA SER A 3 -10.44 -8.35 -2.54
C SER A 3 -11.39 -9.22 -3.37
N LEU A 4 -10.98 -9.68 -4.56
CA LEU A 4 -11.78 -10.61 -5.37
C LEU A 4 -11.79 -12.02 -4.76
N VAL A 5 -10.65 -12.45 -4.20
CA VAL A 5 -10.56 -13.73 -3.48
C VAL A 5 -11.41 -13.68 -2.21
N ASP A 6 -11.35 -12.59 -1.48
CA ASP A 6 -12.12 -12.40 -0.26
C ASP A 6 -13.63 -12.28 -0.55
N GLN A 7 -14.03 -11.64 -1.66
CA GLN A 7 -15.41 -11.62 -2.14
C GLN A 7 -15.91 -13.02 -2.48
N ALA A 8 -15.11 -13.81 -3.19
CA ALA A 8 -15.46 -15.19 -3.54
C ALA A 8 -15.62 -16.07 -2.30
N ASN A 9 -14.92 -15.75 -1.21
CA ASN A 9 -15.02 -16.44 0.08
C ASN A 9 -16.08 -15.85 1.02
N GLY A 10 -16.83 -14.85 0.58
CA GLY A 10 -17.88 -14.20 1.40
C GLY A 10 -17.35 -13.28 2.51
N TYR A 11 -16.06 -12.98 2.53
CA TYR A 11 -15.43 -12.14 3.56
C TYR A 11 -15.45 -10.65 3.26
N TYR A 12 -15.84 -10.25 2.05
CA TYR A 12 -15.65 -8.87 1.63
C TYR A 12 -16.86 -8.30 0.91
N SER A 13 -17.53 -7.34 1.54
CA SER A 13 -18.39 -6.39 0.85
C SER A 13 -17.61 -5.11 0.58
N TYR A 14 -17.36 -4.79 -0.68
CA TYR A 14 -16.55 -3.63 -1.10
C TYR A 14 -16.97 -2.31 -0.43
N TRP A 15 -18.27 -2.11 -0.24
CA TRP A 15 -18.81 -0.87 0.34
C TRP A 15 -18.72 -0.83 1.87
N ASP A 16 -18.94 -1.94 2.54
CA ASP A 16 -18.97 -2.00 3.99
C ASP A 16 -17.54 -2.17 4.57
N THR A 17 -16.75 -3.03 3.97
CA THR A 17 -15.42 -3.36 4.47
C THR A 17 -14.39 -2.29 4.10
N GLY A 18 -14.52 -1.63 2.95
CA GLY A 18 -13.64 -0.54 2.53
C GLY A 18 -13.70 0.69 3.44
N ARG A 19 -14.81 0.87 4.18
CA ARG A 19 -14.95 1.93 5.20
C ARG A 19 -14.40 1.53 6.55
N GLN A 20 -14.42 0.24 6.86
CA GLN A 20 -14.10 -0.31 8.18
C GLN A 20 -12.72 -0.97 8.23
N ALA A 21 -12.17 -1.35 7.08
CA ALA A 21 -10.84 -1.93 7.01
C ALA A 21 -9.79 -0.93 7.51
N PRO A 22 -8.89 -1.32 8.41
CA PRO A 22 -7.78 -0.47 8.82
C PRO A 22 -6.86 -0.18 7.64
N LEU A 23 -6.20 0.96 7.67
CA LEU A 23 -5.32 1.42 6.59
C LEU A 23 -4.31 0.36 6.17
N ARG A 24 -3.73 -0.38 7.11
CA ARG A 24 -2.77 -1.47 6.83
C ARG A 24 -3.29 -2.51 5.84
N GLU A 25 -4.57 -2.88 5.95
CA GLU A 25 -5.18 -3.87 5.05
C GLU A 25 -5.35 -3.29 3.63
N LEU A 26 -5.73 -2.03 3.55
CA LEU A 26 -5.85 -1.34 2.26
C LEU A 26 -4.49 -1.21 1.58
N LEU A 27 -3.45 -0.82 2.31
CA LEU A 27 -2.09 -0.69 1.78
C LEU A 27 -1.54 -2.03 1.30
N VAL A 28 -1.72 -3.10 2.06
CA VAL A 28 -1.30 -4.46 1.67
C VAL A 28 -2.01 -4.89 0.39
N ASN A 29 -3.33 -4.66 0.28
CA ASN A 29 -4.08 -5.00 -0.92
C ASN A 29 -3.56 -4.27 -2.16
N GLU A 30 -3.33 -2.97 -2.07
CA GLU A 30 -2.80 -2.18 -3.19
C GLU A 30 -1.35 -2.56 -3.52
N GLY A 31 -0.54 -2.82 -2.52
CA GLY A 31 0.84 -3.29 -2.70
C GLY A 31 0.92 -4.64 -3.42
N LEU A 32 0.06 -5.58 -3.04
CA LEU A 32 -0.05 -6.86 -3.73
C LEU A 32 -0.50 -6.69 -5.18
N ALA A 33 -1.45 -5.80 -5.44
CA ALA A 33 -1.91 -5.50 -6.80
C ALA A 33 -0.76 -4.98 -7.68
N VAL A 34 0.12 -4.13 -7.14
CA VAL A 34 1.32 -3.66 -7.86
C VAL A 34 2.24 -4.83 -8.22
N HIS A 35 2.61 -5.69 -7.25
CA HIS A 35 3.50 -6.83 -7.51
C HIS A 35 2.90 -7.84 -8.50
N VAL A 36 1.60 -8.12 -8.40
CA VAL A 36 0.91 -8.99 -9.36
C VAL A 36 0.90 -8.36 -10.75
N SER A 37 0.68 -7.05 -10.86
CA SER A 37 0.76 -6.35 -12.15
C SER A 37 2.13 -6.48 -12.80
N GLN A 38 3.21 -6.38 -12.03
CA GLN A 38 4.59 -6.59 -12.50
C GLN A 38 4.81 -8.01 -13.03
N MET A 39 4.20 -9.01 -12.38
CA MET A 39 4.31 -10.41 -12.82
C MET A 39 3.52 -10.70 -14.10
N ILE A 40 2.31 -10.15 -14.22
CA ILE A 40 1.42 -10.40 -15.38
C ILE A 40 1.88 -9.64 -16.61
N SER A 41 2.37 -8.41 -16.43
CA SER A 41 2.79 -7.53 -17.52
C SER A 41 4.16 -6.94 -17.22
N PRO A 42 5.24 -7.71 -17.36
CA PRO A 42 6.59 -7.24 -17.10
C PRO A 42 7.10 -6.26 -18.19
N GLY A 43 8.16 -5.52 -17.87
CA GLY A 43 8.86 -4.66 -18.83
C GLY A 43 8.44 -3.21 -18.86
N HIS A 44 7.49 -2.80 -18.04
CA HIS A 44 7.14 -1.40 -17.82
C HIS A 44 8.12 -0.72 -16.86
N ALA A 45 8.19 0.60 -16.92
CA ALA A 45 8.95 1.36 -15.93
C ALA A 45 8.30 1.29 -14.55
N ALA A 46 9.11 1.33 -13.50
CA ALA A 46 8.62 1.15 -12.11
C ALA A 46 7.45 2.06 -11.76
N TRP A 47 7.46 3.33 -12.19
CA TRP A 47 6.38 4.28 -11.91
C TRP A 47 5.06 3.93 -12.59
N GLU A 48 5.07 3.22 -13.72
CA GLU A 48 3.86 2.87 -14.47
C GLU A 48 2.99 1.88 -13.70
N TYR A 49 3.60 0.96 -12.95
CA TYR A 49 2.86 0.01 -12.11
C TYR A 49 2.10 0.67 -10.96
N PHE A 50 2.56 1.86 -10.52
CA PHE A 50 1.84 2.67 -9.53
C PHE A 50 0.83 3.62 -10.17
N GLY A 51 0.79 3.71 -11.50
CA GLY A 51 0.04 4.72 -12.22
C GLY A 51 0.57 6.13 -11.93
N PHE A 52 1.87 6.26 -11.68
CA PHE A 52 2.54 7.54 -11.46
C PHE A 52 3.21 8.03 -12.75
N GLY A 53 3.44 9.35 -12.82
CA GLY A 53 4.44 9.90 -13.70
C GLY A 53 5.83 9.83 -13.06
N ARG A 54 6.87 9.97 -13.88
CA ARG A 54 8.27 9.93 -13.42
C ARG A 54 8.57 10.92 -12.27
N ARG A 55 8.03 12.14 -12.36
CA ARG A 55 8.22 13.19 -11.33
C ARG A 55 7.55 12.81 -10.01
N GLN A 56 6.33 12.29 -10.07
CA GLN A 56 5.59 11.85 -8.89
C GLN A 56 6.31 10.68 -8.21
N PHE A 57 6.80 9.72 -8.97
CA PHE A 57 7.57 8.60 -8.44
C PHE A 57 8.85 9.06 -7.75
N ALA A 58 9.61 9.96 -8.36
CA ALA A 58 10.79 10.54 -7.74
C ALA A 58 10.44 11.23 -6.40
N ARG A 59 9.34 11.99 -6.38
CA ARG A 59 8.89 12.69 -5.17
C ARG A 59 8.43 11.73 -4.07
N VAL A 60 7.74 10.66 -4.42
CA VAL A 60 7.35 9.62 -3.44
C VAL A 60 8.58 8.97 -2.83
N ARG A 61 9.60 8.64 -3.62
CA ARG A 61 10.85 8.07 -3.11
C ARG A 61 11.62 9.04 -2.22
N GLU A 62 11.68 10.31 -2.60
CA GLU A 62 12.30 11.37 -1.79
C GLU A 62 11.63 11.51 -0.42
N LEU A 63 10.31 11.40 -0.38
CA LEU A 63 9.50 11.55 0.83
C LEU A 63 9.18 10.23 1.54
N GLU A 64 9.78 9.11 1.15
CA GLU A 64 9.46 7.79 1.69
C GLU A 64 9.47 7.76 3.24
N ALA A 65 10.45 8.36 3.87
CA ALA A 65 10.52 8.42 5.33
C ALA A 65 9.39 9.25 5.96
N VAL A 66 8.98 10.34 5.31
CA VAL A 66 7.86 11.18 5.77
C VAL A 66 6.54 10.42 5.62
N ILE A 67 6.33 9.78 4.47
CA ILE A 67 5.14 8.97 4.18
C ILE A 67 5.05 7.81 5.17
N SER A 68 6.15 7.12 5.44
CA SER A 68 6.19 5.98 6.37
C SER A 68 5.81 6.39 7.79
N ARG A 69 6.30 7.53 8.28
CA ARG A 69 5.92 8.06 9.60
C ARG A 69 4.44 8.41 9.67
N ALA A 70 3.94 9.15 8.68
CA ALA A 70 2.52 9.52 8.62
C ALA A 70 1.61 8.29 8.59
N VAL A 71 1.95 7.29 7.78
CA VAL A 71 1.21 6.04 7.70
C VAL A 71 1.29 5.25 9.00
N ALA A 72 2.44 5.20 9.67
CA ALA A 72 2.61 4.46 10.93
C ALA A 72 1.64 4.94 12.02
N GLU A 73 1.39 6.25 12.10
CA GLU A 73 0.42 6.83 13.03
C GLU A 73 -1.03 6.44 12.70
N ASP A 74 -1.34 6.25 11.43
CA ASP A 74 -2.68 5.95 10.92
C ASP A 74 -2.93 4.46 10.63
N LEU A 75 -1.92 3.62 10.72
CA LEU A 75 -1.89 2.25 10.18
C LEU A 75 -3.04 1.35 10.69
N ASN A 76 -3.40 1.52 11.97
CA ASN A 76 -4.46 0.74 12.63
C ASN A 76 -5.84 1.43 12.61
N ARG A 77 -5.91 2.63 12.04
CA ARG A 77 -7.15 3.41 11.93
C ARG A 77 -7.88 3.06 10.64
N ALA A 78 -9.18 3.27 10.64
CA ALA A 78 -10.05 3.09 9.48
C ALA A 78 -10.80 4.39 9.17
N GLY A 79 -11.30 4.52 7.98
CA GLY A 79 -12.15 5.64 7.57
C GLY A 79 -11.85 6.17 6.18
N LEU A 80 -12.86 6.81 5.60
CA LEU A 80 -12.79 7.34 4.24
C LEU A 80 -11.69 8.40 4.08
N GLY A 81 -11.49 9.26 5.09
CA GLY A 81 -10.47 10.32 5.06
C GLY A 81 -9.05 9.77 4.88
N LEU A 82 -8.72 8.65 5.54
CA LEU A 82 -7.43 7.99 5.40
C LEU A 82 -7.26 7.37 4.01
N ARG A 83 -8.31 6.75 3.50
CA ARG A 83 -8.30 6.20 2.13
C ARG A 83 -8.08 7.30 1.09
N LEU A 84 -8.77 8.43 1.23
CA LEU A 84 -8.59 9.57 0.34
C LEU A 84 -7.17 10.13 0.44
N ARG A 85 -6.63 10.25 1.65
CA ARG A 85 -5.31 10.82 1.91
C ARG A 85 -4.18 10.01 1.27
N TYR A 86 -4.22 8.69 1.37
CA TYR A 86 -3.11 7.82 0.99
C TYR A 86 -3.31 7.06 -0.32
N LEU A 87 -4.56 6.80 -0.72
CA LEU A 87 -4.86 5.91 -1.85
C LEU A 87 -5.60 6.59 -3.00
N SER A 88 -6.07 7.81 -2.82
CA SER A 88 -6.77 8.55 -3.86
C SER A 88 -6.03 9.83 -4.22
N GLY A 89 -6.48 10.49 -5.27
CA GLY A 89 -6.13 11.86 -5.62
C GLY A 89 -7.28 12.81 -5.35
N GLY A 90 -7.05 14.10 -5.57
CA GLY A 90 -8.09 15.13 -5.52
C GLY A 90 -8.36 15.75 -4.14
N MET A 91 -7.62 15.37 -3.10
CA MET A 91 -7.62 16.11 -1.84
C MET A 91 -6.74 17.36 -1.96
N SER A 92 -7.10 18.42 -1.23
CA SER A 92 -6.29 19.63 -1.15
C SER A 92 -4.89 19.34 -0.58
N ASP A 93 -3.92 20.17 -0.93
CA ASP A 93 -2.57 20.07 -0.41
C ASP A 93 -2.54 20.18 1.12
N GLU A 94 -3.39 21.05 1.69
CA GLU A 94 -3.54 21.19 3.14
C GLU A 94 -3.94 19.88 3.82
N ALA A 95 -4.93 19.17 3.27
CA ALA A 95 -5.40 17.90 3.79
C ALA A 95 -4.34 16.77 3.69
N ARG A 96 -3.36 16.92 2.79
CA ARG A 96 -2.25 15.98 2.60
C ARG A 96 -0.94 16.42 3.26
N THR A 97 -0.94 17.56 3.93
CA THR A 97 0.27 18.07 4.59
C THR A 97 0.55 17.34 5.89
N VAL A 98 1.78 16.86 6.03
CA VAL A 98 2.32 16.26 7.25
C VAL A 98 3.65 16.94 7.54
N ASP A 99 3.79 17.41 8.77
CA ASP A 99 4.89 18.28 9.21
C ASP A 99 5.07 19.46 8.24
N ARG A 100 5.68 19.73 7.40
CA ARG A 100 5.76 20.79 6.38
C ARG A 100 5.77 20.26 4.94
N TYR A 101 5.50 18.97 4.78
CA TYR A 101 5.56 18.31 3.47
C TYR A 101 4.15 17.97 2.99
N VAL A 102 3.87 18.32 1.74
CA VAL A 102 2.67 17.84 1.05
C VAL A 102 2.95 16.43 0.54
N LEU A 103 2.22 15.44 1.05
CA LEU A 103 2.34 14.06 0.59
C LEU A 103 1.87 13.96 -0.86
N PRO A 104 2.61 13.27 -1.74
CA PRO A 104 2.15 12.99 -3.09
C PRO A 104 0.83 12.20 -3.08
N GLU A 105 -0.03 12.49 -4.02
CA GLU A 105 -1.25 11.72 -4.21
C GLU A 105 -0.94 10.24 -4.42
N ARG A 106 -1.79 9.36 -3.87
CA ARG A 106 -1.67 7.91 -4.00
C ARG A 106 -0.35 7.33 -3.47
N SER A 107 0.34 8.05 -2.59
CA SER A 107 1.62 7.61 -2.01
C SER A 107 1.53 6.28 -1.26
N GLY A 108 0.34 5.92 -0.78
CA GLY A 108 0.08 4.63 -0.12
C GLY A 108 0.31 3.41 -1.02
N TYR A 109 0.14 3.52 -2.32
CA TYR A 109 0.45 2.42 -3.26
C TYR A 109 1.93 2.02 -3.20
N PHE A 110 2.81 3.01 -3.18
CA PHE A 110 4.24 2.79 -3.07
C PHE A 110 4.61 2.14 -1.74
N LEU A 111 4.10 2.68 -0.64
CA LEU A 111 4.38 2.13 0.68
C LEU A 111 3.78 0.73 0.85
N GLY A 112 2.57 0.50 0.34
CA GLY A 112 1.96 -0.83 0.34
C GLY A 112 2.79 -1.87 -0.40
N ALA A 113 3.37 -1.51 -1.56
CA ALA A 113 4.28 -2.38 -2.28
C ALA A 113 5.54 -2.73 -1.45
N ARG A 114 6.10 -1.75 -0.74
CA ARG A 114 7.23 -1.97 0.16
C ARG A 114 6.86 -2.88 1.35
N MET A 115 5.66 -2.73 1.91
CA MET A 115 5.19 -3.53 3.04
C MET A 115 5.08 -5.04 2.73
N VAL A 116 4.75 -5.40 1.50
CA VAL A 116 4.57 -6.81 1.11
C VAL A 116 5.81 -7.44 0.49
N GLU A 117 6.82 -6.65 0.15
CA GLU A 117 8.02 -7.07 -0.59
C GLU A 117 8.77 -8.20 0.12
N ALA A 118 9.02 -8.07 1.42
CA ALA A 118 9.74 -9.07 2.20
C ALA A 118 8.97 -10.40 2.26
N GLY A 119 7.67 -10.37 2.51
CA GLY A 119 6.83 -11.56 2.56
C GLY A 119 6.75 -12.27 1.21
N ILE A 120 6.72 -11.53 0.10
CA ILE A 120 6.76 -12.10 -1.26
C ILE A 120 8.12 -12.76 -1.52
N ALA A 121 9.21 -12.10 -1.16
CA ALA A 121 10.57 -12.60 -1.38
C ALA A 121 10.82 -13.91 -0.60
N GLU A 122 10.32 -13.98 0.64
CA GLU A 122 10.51 -15.12 1.53
C GLU A 122 9.58 -16.29 1.18
N ASN A 123 8.29 -16.02 0.96
CA ASN A 123 7.25 -17.05 0.92
C ASN A 123 6.55 -17.16 -0.45
N GLY A 124 6.86 -16.27 -1.38
CA GLY A 124 6.27 -16.22 -2.70
C GLY A 124 4.88 -15.55 -2.75
N ILE A 125 4.43 -15.26 -3.98
CA ILE A 125 3.20 -14.51 -4.22
C ILE A 125 1.94 -15.27 -3.78
N ALA A 126 1.92 -16.59 -3.88
CA ALA A 126 0.76 -17.40 -3.51
C ALA A 126 0.48 -17.34 -2.00
N TRP A 127 1.52 -17.28 -1.18
CA TRP A 127 1.40 -17.02 0.25
C TRP A 127 0.96 -15.57 0.48
N ALA A 128 1.63 -14.62 -0.15
CA ALA A 128 1.40 -13.20 0.06
C ALA A 128 -0.06 -12.77 -0.18
N VAL A 129 -0.71 -13.35 -1.20
CA VAL A 129 -2.12 -13.08 -1.52
C VAL A 129 -3.08 -13.55 -0.42
N ARG A 130 -2.70 -14.54 0.38
CA ARG A 130 -3.52 -15.11 1.46
C ARG A 130 -3.17 -14.56 2.83
N ALA A 131 -1.93 -14.12 3.01
CA ALA A 131 -1.43 -13.62 4.27
C ALA A 131 -2.15 -12.33 4.70
N SER A 132 -2.38 -12.20 5.99
CA SER A 132 -2.92 -10.98 6.61
C SER A 132 -1.88 -9.86 6.62
N ALA A 133 -2.32 -8.62 6.83
CA ALA A 133 -1.40 -7.50 7.00
C ALA A 133 -0.45 -7.67 8.19
N ALA A 134 -0.89 -8.35 9.25
CA ALA A 134 -0.04 -8.66 10.41
C ALA A 134 1.07 -9.66 10.05
N GLU A 135 0.81 -10.63 9.18
CA GLU A 135 1.81 -11.58 8.70
C GLU A 135 2.84 -10.89 7.80
N HIS A 136 2.41 -10.00 6.91
CA HIS A 136 3.31 -9.16 6.12
C HIS A 136 4.20 -8.27 6.99
N ALA A 137 3.65 -7.68 8.06
CA ALA A 137 4.40 -6.87 8.99
C ALA A 137 5.48 -7.67 9.73
N ARG A 138 5.21 -8.93 10.10
CA ARG A 138 6.21 -9.83 10.70
C ARG A 138 7.34 -10.14 9.73
N SER A 139 7.04 -10.56 8.50
CA SER A 139 8.07 -10.83 7.49
C SER A 139 8.96 -9.62 7.23
N ALA A 140 8.39 -8.41 7.19
CA ALA A 140 9.16 -7.18 7.03
C ALA A 140 10.07 -6.90 8.24
N HIS A 141 9.61 -7.17 9.46
CA HIS A 141 10.40 -7.01 10.67
C HIS A 141 11.58 -8.00 10.73
N ASP A 142 11.32 -9.27 10.43
CA ASP A 142 12.32 -10.33 10.44
C ASP A 142 13.40 -10.10 9.37
N ALA A 143 13.02 -9.64 8.18
CA ALA A 143 13.96 -9.25 7.14
C ALA A 143 14.87 -8.09 7.56
N ALA A 144 14.32 -7.09 8.26
CA ALA A 144 15.11 -5.96 8.77
C ALA A 144 16.08 -6.36 9.89
N ALA A 145 15.76 -7.38 10.68
CA ALA A 145 16.61 -7.88 11.76
C ALA A 145 17.78 -8.74 11.27
N THR A 146 17.71 -9.23 10.03
CA THR A 146 18.75 -10.09 9.41
C THR A 146 19.64 -9.35 8.41
N ALA A 147 19.33 -8.12 8.08
CA ALA A 147 20.10 -7.25 7.17
C ALA A 147 21.12 -6.40 7.90
#